data_a6a2af895a5ce8f9a883db72727af98f
#
_entry.id   a6a2af895a5ce8f9a883db72727af98f
#
_cell.length_a   1.000
_cell.length_b   1.000
_cell.length_c   1.000
_cell.angle_alpha   90.00
_cell.angle_beta   90.00
_cell.angle_gamma   90.00
#
_symmetry.space_group_name_H-M   'P 1'
#
loop_
_entity.id
_entity.type
_entity.pdbx_description
1 polymer ?
#
loop_
_entity_poly.entity_id
_entity_poly.type
_entity_poly.pdbx_seq_one_letter_code
_entity_poly.pdbx_strand_id
1 'polypeptide(L)'
;TEEEIGKPIVEVKIVNGTVWMFKHEIARLFDVYLQTVGNNFRSIFKSGVLREDDVTMERKMKNEKGQDIYVTFYNLEAIIFLSYRIDSRYAKALREWVMNALCEYNRMDKKATEVIVVFNADPRHASIQYPQIPN
;
A
#
# COMPACT_ATOMS: atom_id res chain seq x y z
N THR A 1 12.83 -13.28 18.72
CA THR A 1 14.23 -12.98 18.40
C THR A 1 14.40 -11.52 18.06
N GLU A 2 15.60 -11.02 18.18
CA GLU A 2 15.90 -9.65 17.83
C GLU A 2 15.62 -9.39 16.35
N GLU A 3 15.85 -10.36 15.51
CA GLU A 3 15.56 -10.25 14.10
C GLU A 3 14.07 -10.09 13.84
N GLU A 4 13.25 -10.81 14.58
CA GLU A 4 11.80 -10.68 14.47
C GLU A 4 11.33 -9.33 14.96
N ILE A 5 11.91 -8.85 16.05
CA ILE A 5 11.55 -7.53 16.59
C ILE A 5 11.99 -6.43 15.63
N GLY A 6 13.14 -6.62 14.97
CA GLY A 6 13.68 -5.63 14.05
C GLY A 6 13.01 -5.60 12.69
N LYS A 7 12.30 -6.64 12.30
CA LYS A 7 11.65 -6.72 10.99
C LYS A 7 10.20 -6.26 11.09
N PRO A 8 9.79 -5.29 10.28
CA PRO A 8 8.37 -4.93 10.24
C PRO A 8 7.57 -6.10 9.66
N ILE A 9 6.51 -6.48 10.39
CA ILE A 9 5.59 -7.51 9.95
C ILE A 9 4.36 -6.82 9.39
N VAL A 10 4.05 -7.12 8.15
CA VAL A 10 2.89 -6.56 7.48
C VAL A 10 1.88 -7.68 7.23
N GLU A 11 0.74 -7.59 7.89
CA GLU A 11 -0.37 -8.50 7.62
C GLU A 11 -1.40 -7.77 6.80
N VAL A 12 -1.75 -8.36 5.68
CA VAL A 12 -2.70 -7.76 4.75
C VAL A 12 -3.71 -8.82 4.36
N LYS A 13 -4.99 -8.52 4.56
CA LYS A 13 -6.07 -9.38 4.10
C LYS A 13 -6.48 -8.97 2.70
N ILE A 14 -6.53 -9.94 1.81
CA ILE A 14 -6.97 -9.70 0.45
C ILE A 14 -8.40 -10.23 0.33
N VAL A 15 -9.30 -9.33 0.00
CA VAL A 15 -10.72 -9.66 -0.17
C VAL A 15 -11.11 -9.29 -1.60
N ASN A 16 -11.63 -10.27 -2.33
CA ASN A 16 -12.05 -10.07 -3.73
C ASN A 16 -10.94 -9.47 -4.61
N GLY A 17 -9.71 -9.94 -4.39
CA GLY A 17 -8.57 -9.52 -5.21
C GLY A 17 -7.94 -8.20 -4.81
N THR A 18 -8.40 -7.58 -3.74
CA THR A 18 -7.79 -6.35 -3.25
C THR A 18 -7.89 -6.27 -1.74
N VAL A 19 -7.24 -5.27 -1.21
CA VAL A 19 -7.23 -4.96 0.23
C VAL A 19 -8.03 -3.69 0.41
N TRP A 20 -8.85 -3.66 1.44
CA TRP A 20 -9.59 -2.47 1.83
C TRP A 20 -9.29 -2.15 3.27
N MET A 21 -8.78 -0.95 3.52
CA MET A 21 -8.43 -0.51 4.88
C MET A 21 -8.89 0.91 5.10
N PHE A 22 -9.29 1.22 6.34
CA PHE A 22 -9.61 2.61 6.68
C PHE A 22 -8.38 3.28 7.32
N LYS A 23 -8.44 4.60 7.45
CA LYS A 23 -7.27 5.40 7.83
C LYS A 23 -6.58 4.95 9.12
N HIS A 24 -7.36 4.57 10.13
CA HIS A 24 -6.77 4.14 11.40
C HIS A 24 -5.96 2.85 11.23
N GLU A 25 -6.46 1.93 10.42
CA GLU A 25 -5.74 0.70 10.13
C GLU A 25 -4.45 1.00 9.36
N ILE A 26 -4.53 1.90 8.40
CA ILE A 26 -3.38 2.28 7.60
C ILE A 26 -2.32 2.98 8.45
N ALA A 27 -2.76 3.87 9.33
CA ALA A 27 -1.85 4.55 10.26
C ALA A 27 -1.12 3.55 11.15
N ARG A 28 -1.86 2.55 11.63
CA ARG A 28 -1.28 1.49 12.46
C ARG A 28 -0.32 0.61 11.64
N LEU A 29 -0.71 0.30 10.41
CA LEU A 29 0.11 -0.51 9.51
C LEU A 29 1.48 0.14 9.27
N PHE A 30 1.51 1.44 9.04
CA PHE A 30 2.74 2.16 8.73
C PHE A 30 3.41 2.77 9.96
N ASP A 31 2.78 2.63 11.13
CA ASP A 31 3.27 3.20 12.39
C ASP A 31 3.49 4.72 12.26
N VAL A 32 2.47 5.40 11.81
CA VAL A 32 2.47 6.85 11.66
C VAL A 32 1.19 7.42 12.27
N TYR A 33 1.15 8.73 12.44
CA TYR A 33 -0.03 9.39 12.95
C TYR A 33 -1.16 9.37 11.91
N LEU A 34 -2.38 9.34 12.40
CA LEU A 34 -3.57 9.40 11.55
C LEU A 34 -3.54 10.63 10.65
N GLN A 35 -3.08 11.75 11.20
CA GLN A 35 -2.99 13.01 10.46
C GLN A 35 -2.02 12.88 9.28
N THR A 36 -0.94 12.14 9.45
CA THR A 36 0.01 11.88 8.38
C THR A 36 -0.66 11.15 7.21
N VAL A 37 -1.46 10.13 7.52
CA VAL A 37 -2.21 9.39 6.51
C VAL A 37 -3.18 10.32 5.77
N GLY A 38 -3.97 11.07 6.53
CA GLY A 38 -4.97 11.97 5.94
C GLY A 38 -4.36 13.04 5.06
N ASN A 39 -3.27 13.66 5.53
CA ASN A 39 -2.61 14.73 4.78
C ASN A 39 -2.00 14.22 3.49
N ASN A 40 -1.40 13.04 3.52
CA ASN A 40 -0.79 12.45 2.34
C ASN A 40 -1.84 12.02 1.32
N PHE A 41 -2.93 11.43 1.76
CA PHE A 41 -4.03 11.11 0.84
C PHE A 41 -4.60 12.35 0.19
N ARG A 42 -4.80 13.41 0.97
CA ARG A 42 -5.31 14.67 0.42
C ARG A 42 -4.37 15.19 -0.66
N SER A 43 -3.08 15.13 -0.42
CA SER A 43 -2.08 15.56 -1.38
C SER A 43 -2.08 14.68 -2.64
N ILE A 44 -2.19 13.37 -2.47
CA ILE A 44 -2.23 12.44 -3.59
C ILE A 44 -3.43 12.72 -4.49
N PHE A 45 -4.62 12.85 -3.90
CA PHE A 45 -5.83 13.07 -4.68
C PHE A 45 -5.85 14.46 -5.30
N LYS A 46 -5.32 15.46 -4.59
CA LYS A 46 -5.25 16.82 -5.14
C LYS A 46 -4.31 16.90 -6.34
N SER A 47 -3.25 16.09 -6.34
CA SER A 47 -2.29 16.09 -7.45
C SER A 47 -2.86 15.50 -8.73
N GLY A 48 -3.93 14.74 -8.64
CA GLY A 48 -4.56 14.11 -9.79
C GLY A 48 -3.91 12.82 -10.25
N VAL A 49 -2.85 12.35 -9.58
CA VAL A 49 -2.21 11.09 -9.98
C VAL A 49 -3.11 9.88 -9.69
N LEU A 50 -4.07 10.05 -8.80
CA LEU A 50 -4.97 8.99 -8.42
C LEU A 50 -6.34 9.61 -8.14
N ARG A 51 -7.38 9.04 -8.72
CA ARG A 51 -8.75 9.54 -8.50
C ARG A 51 -9.33 8.89 -7.26
N GLU A 52 -9.80 9.73 -6.34
CA GLU A 52 -10.34 9.26 -5.08
C GLU A 52 -11.47 8.26 -5.26
N ASP A 53 -12.39 8.54 -6.18
CA ASP A 53 -13.56 7.69 -6.39
C ASP A 53 -13.20 6.29 -6.90
N ASP A 54 -12.05 6.15 -7.55
CA ASP A 54 -11.62 4.87 -8.10
C ASP A 54 -11.02 3.95 -7.04
N VAL A 55 -10.55 4.51 -5.93
CA VAL A 55 -9.75 3.76 -4.94
C VAL A 55 -10.35 3.78 -3.55
N THR A 56 -11.53 4.37 -3.39
CA THR A 56 -12.20 4.43 -2.09
C THR A 56 -13.62 3.91 -2.18
N MET A 57 -14.13 3.48 -1.05
CA MET A 57 -15.55 3.21 -0.90
C MET A 57 -15.97 3.59 0.51
N GLU A 58 -17.21 4.01 0.65
CA GLU A 58 -17.78 4.31 1.95
C GLU A 58 -18.67 3.18 2.40
N ARG A 59 -18.59 2.88 3.69
CA ARG A 59 -19.48 1.91 4.30
C ARG A 59 -20.12 2.52 5.54
N LYS A 60 -21.40 2.21 5.71
CA LYS A 60 -22.14 2.59 6.89
C LYS A 60 -21.84 1.58 7.98
N MET A 61 -21.36 2.07 9.10
CA MET A 61 -20.98 1.24 10.24
C MET A 61 -21.57 1.84 11.51
N LYS A 62 -21.58 1.07 12.57
CA LYS A 62 -22.01 1.57 13.87
C LYS A 62 -20.78 1.80 14.75
N ASN A 63 -20.76 2.94 15.42
CA ASN A 63 -19.72 3.23 16.40
C ASN A 63 -20.03 2.55 17.74
N GLU A 64 -19.18 2.77 18.72
CA GLU A 64 -19.33 2.17 20.04
C GLU A 64 -20.65 2.56 20.73
N LYS A 65 -21.18 3.71 20.37
CA LYS A 65 -22.45 4.22 20.93
C LYS A 65 -23.67 3.75 20.15
N GLY A 66 -23.46 2.90 19.12
CA GLY A 66 -24.55 2.40 18.29
C GLY A 66 -25.05 3.39 17.27
N GLN A 67 -24.35 4.49 17.06
CA GLN A 67 -24.70 5.49 16.07
C GLN A 67 -24.16 5.10 14.70
N ASP A 68 -24.93 5.42 13.66
CA ASP A 68 -24.49 5.18 12.30
C ASP A 68 -23.41 6.17 11.91
N ILE A 69 -22.31 5.67 11.40
CA ILE A 69 -21.23 6.49 10.87
C ILE A 69 -20.83 5.96 9.50
N TYR A 70 -20.27 6.83 8.69
CA TYR A 70 -19.73 6.44 7.38
C TYR A 70 -18.22 6.40 7.47
N VAL A 71 -17.65 5.28 7.06
CA VAL A 71 -16.21 5.07 7.09
C VAL A 71 -15.71 4.88 5.67
N THR A 72 -14.67 5.62 5.33
CA THR A 72 -14.03 5.51 4.02
C THR A 72 -12.95 4.45 4.06
N PHE A 73 -13.03 3.51 3.15
CA PHE A 73 -12.01 2.48 2.97
C PHE A 73 -11.20 2.78 1.72
N TYR A 74 -9.93 2.48 1.79
CA TYR A 74 -8.98 2.69 0.70
C TYR A 74 -8.50 1.34 0.20
N ASN A 75 -8.40 1.20 -1.11
CA ASN A 75 -7.96 -0.06 -1.69
C ASN A 75 -6.44 -0.17 -1.71
N LEU A 76 -5.94 -1.31 -2.18
CA LEU A 76 -4.51 -1.58 -2.20
C LEU A 76 -3.74 -0.55 -3.04
N GLU A 77 -4.30 -0.13 -4.16
CA GLU A 77 -3.64 0.87 -5.00
C GLU A 77 -3.40 2.17 -4.25
N ALA A 78 -4.41 2.65 -3.52
CA ALA A 78 -4.26 3.84 -2.70
C ALA A 78 -3.21 3.66 -1.61
N ILE A 79 -3.20 2.48 -0.97
CA ILE A 79 -2.25 2.18 0.09
C ILE A 79 -0.82 2.13 -0.44
N ILE A 80 -0.64 1.57 -1.63
CA ILE A 80 0.67 1.53 -2.27
C ILE A 80 1.16 2.94 -2.59
N PHE A 81 0.31 3.77 -3.19
CA PHE A 81 0.68 5.17 -3.44
C PHE A 81 1.07 5.88 -2.17
N LEU A 82 0.30 5.67 -1.11
CA LEU A 82 0.60 6.27 0.18
C LEU A 82 1.96 5.80 0.70
N SER A 83 2.30 4.53 0.54
CA SER A 83 3.54 3.97 1.06
C SER A 83 4.78 4.65 0.47
N TYR A 84 4.68 5.21 -0.73
CA TYR A 84 5.79 5.93 -1.35
C TYR A 84 5.97 7.32 -0.78
N ARG A 85 5.01 7.82 -0.04
CA ARG A 85 5.08 9.13 0.59
C ARG A 85 5.40 9.06 2.07
N ILE A 86 5.50 7.86 2.60
CA ILE A 86 5.77 7.65 4.02
C ILE A 86 7.14 7.01 4.18
N ASP A 87 7.99 7.67 4.96
CA ASP A 87 9.32 7.17 5.25
C ASP A 87 9.29 6.42 6.57
N SER A 88 8.86 5.16 6.50
CA SER A 88 8.87 4.27 7.66
C SER A 88 9.31 2.89 7.20
N ARG A 89 9.85 2.13 8.16
CA ARG A 89 10.27 0.76 7.86
C ARG A 89 9.08 -0.13 7.51
N TYR A 90 7.91 0.19 8.02
CA TYR A 90 6.69 -0.58 7.72
C TYR A 90 6.18 -0.27 6.32
N ALA A 91 6.27 0.98 5.89
CA ALA A 91 5.94 1.35 4.53
C ALA A 91 6.90 0.69 3.54
N LYS A 92 8.18 0.67 3.89
CA LYS A 92 9.18 -0.02 3.08
C LYS A 92 8.88 -1.52 3.00
N ALA A 93 8.49 -2.13 4.11
CA ALA A 93 8.15 -3.54 4.14
C ALA A 93 6.96 -3.84 3.24
N LEU A 94 5.95 -2.97 3.22
CA LEU A 94 4.80 -3.15 2.33
C LEU A 94 5.23 -3.08 0.87
N ARG A 95 6.07 -2.11 0.52
CA ARG A 95 6.55 -2.00 -0.85
C ARG A 95 7.31 -3.25 -1.28
N GLU A 96 8.16 -3.76 -0.41
CA GLU A 96 8.92 -4.99 -0.69
C GLU A 96 7.99 -6.20 -0.83
N TRP A 97 6.99 -6.28 0.05
CA TRP A 97 6.02 -7.37 -0.02
C TRP A 97 5.25 -7.34 -1.34
N VAL A 98 4.81 -6.17 -1.76
CA VAL A 98 4.07 -6.02 -3.02
C VAL A 98 4.94 -6.42 -4.20
N MET A 99 6.20 -5.99 -4.21
CA MET A 99 7.12 -6.35 -5.29
C MET A 99 7.38 -7.84 -5.33
N ASN A 100 7.55 -8.46 -4.17
CA ASN A 100 7.76 -9.90 -4.11
C ASN A 100 6.53 -10.66 -4.57
N ALA A 101 5.34 -10.20 -4.19
CA ALA A 101 4.09 -10.82 -4.61
C ALA A 101 3.92 -10.73 -6.12
N LEU A 102 4.25 -9.59 -6.70
CA LEU A 102 4.17 -9.40 -8.13
C LEU A 102 5.14 -10.30 -8.88
N CYS A 103 6.38 -10.40 -8.39
CA CYS A 103 7.38 -11.27 -8.99
C CYS A 103 6.96 -12.74 -8.91
N GLU A 104 6.40 -13.14 -7.77
CA GLU A 104 5.93 -14.51 -7.61
C GLU A 104 4.76 -14.82 -8.54
N TYR A 105 3.83 -13.87 -8.68
CA TYR A 105 2.72 -14.01 -9.60
C TYR A 105 3.20 -14.19 -11.05
N ASN A 106 4.17 -13.38 -11.46
CA ASN A 106 4.72 -13.48 -12.81
C ASN A 106 5.47 -14.79 -13.04
N ARG A 107 6.10 -15.30 -11.99
CA ARG A 107 6.79 -16.58 -12.09
C ARG A 107 5.82 -17.73 -12.25
N MET A 108 4.66 -17.64 -11.63
CA MET A 108 3.62 -18.68 -11.72
C MET A 108 2.92 -18.65 -13.07
N ASP A 109 2.79 -17.48 -13.66
CA ASP A 109 2.19 -17.35 -14.98
C ASP A 109 3.25 -17.47 -16.06
N LYS A 110 3.45 -18.69 -16.51
CA LYS A 110 4.50 -18.99 -17.50
C LYS A 110 4.25 -18.40 -18.86
N LYS A 111 3.07 -17.86 -19.09
CA LYS A 111 2.73 -17.21 -20.37
C LYS A 111 3.07 -15.74 -20.38
N ALA A 112 3.30 -15.17 -19.22
CA ALA A 112 3.61 -13.76 -19.13
C ALA A 112 5.02 -13.51 -19.65
N THR A 113 5.18 -12.43 -20.41
CA THR A 113 6.49 -11.91 -20.72
C THR A 113 7.17 -11.53 -19.43
N GLU A 114 8.39 -11.98 -19.22
CA GLU A 114 9.11 -11.60 -18.02
C GLU A 114 9.32 -10.10 -18.01
N VAL A 115 8.81 -9.48 -16.97
CA VAL A 115 9.04 -8.07 -16.74
C VAL A 115 9.84 -7.97 -15.44
N ILE A 116 11.05 -7.50 -15.54
CA ILE A 116 11.91 -7.32 -14.38
C ILE A 116 11.84 -5.86 -13.99
N VAL A 117 11.23 -5.61 -12.84
CA VAL A 117 11.18 -4.26 -12.30
C VAL A 117 12.12 -4.22 -11.11
N VAL A 118 13.17 -3.43 -11.24
CA VAL A 118 14.09 -3.21 -10.14
C VAL A 118 13.72 -1.89 -9.49
N PHE A 119 13.47 -1.94 -8.22
CA PHE A 119 12.96 -0.81 -7.50
C PHE A 119 13.81 -0.54 -6.27
N ASN A 120 14.36 0.65 -6.19
CA ASN A 120 15.11 1.08 -5.02
C ASN A 120 14.16 1.75 -4.05
N ALA A 121 13.96 1.14 -2.89
CA ALA A 121 13.03 1.62 -1.89
C ALA A 121 13.62 2.71 -0.98
N ASP A 122 14.89 3.06 -1.13
CA ASP A 122 15.48 4.15 -0.37
C ASP A 122 15.05 5.48 -0.98
N PRO A 123 14.29 6.31 -0.24
CA PRO A 123 13.81 7.58 -0.81
C PRO A 123 14.92 8.52 -1.24
N ARG A 124 16.12 8.39 -0.65
CA ARG A 124 17.27 9.25 -0.99
C ARG A 124 17.95 8.83 -2.27
N HIS A 125 17.70 7.60 -2.70
CA HIS A 125 18.29 7.04 -3.91
C HIS A 125 17.21 6.41 -4.78
N ALA A 126 16.01 6.96 -4.69
CA ALA A 126 14.88 6.38 -5.42
C ALA A 126 15.15 6.44 -6.91
N SER A 127 15.44 5.31 -7.47
CA SER A 127 15.59 5.16 -8.90
C SER A 127 14.84 3.91 -9.33
N ILE A 128 14.17 4.03 -10.43
CA ILE A 128 13.46 2.89 -11.02
C ILE A 128 14.28 2.45 -12.21
N GLN A 129 14.70 1.19 -12.17
CA GLN A 129 15.31 0.58 -13.34
C GLN A 129 14.21 -0.05 -14.15
N TYR A 130 14.20 0.27 -15.42
CA TYR A 130 13.16 -0.25 -16.29
C TYR A 130 13.37 -1.72 -16.56
N PRO A 131 12.28 -2.46 -16.71
CA PRO A 131 12.39 -3.89 -16.98
C PRO A 131 13.12 -4.13 -18.28
N GLN A 132 13.97 -5.15 -18.27
CA GLN A 132 14.58 -5.62 -19.49
C GLN A 132 13.77 -6.82 -19.97
N ILE A 133 13.32 -6.72 -21.20
CA ILE A 133 12.52 -7.78 -21.78
C ILE A 133 13.48 -8.79 -22.39
N PRO A 134 13.49 -10.02 -21.89
CA PRO A 134 14.34 -11.04 -22.51
C PRO A 134 13.83 -11.38 -23.90
N ASN A 135 14.74 -11.51 -24.79
CA ASN A 135 14.42 -11.90 -26.15
C ASN A 135 14.19 -13.41 -26.25
#